data_de2765a107d32130ea5644b281d6771d
#
_entry.id   de2765a107d32130ea5644b281d6771d
#
_cell.length_a   1.000
_cell.length_b   1.000
_cell.length_c   1.000
_cell.angle_alpha   90.00
_cell.angle_beta   90.00
_cell.angle_gamma   90.00
#
_symmetry.space_group_name_H-M   'P 1'
#
loop_
_entity.id
_entity.type
_entity.pdbx_description
1 polymer ?
#
loop_
_entity_poly.entity_id
_entity_poly.type
_entity_poly.pdbx_seq_one_letter_code
_entity_poly.pdbx_strand_id
1 'polypeptide(L)'
;MVAGGMMHFGIPAYRLPRADLDADIRRIEEMGVRIVLNHKVEDLLAEKEQGEFDAAFVAVGAHLSKRIDIPARDAGKMLDAVSFLQEVETGVAPKLGRRVAIYGGGNTAMDAARVAKRLGADEALIIYRRDREH
;
A
#
# COMPACT_ATOMS: atom_id res chain seq x y z
N MET A 1 10.49 7.74 6.16
CA MET A 1 10.07 6.87 5.04
C MET A 1 10.96 5.63 5.09
N VAL A 2 10.46 4.46 4.69
CA VAL A 2 11.23 3.21 4.68
C VAL A 2 11.31 2.68 3.24
N ALA A 3 12.34 1.88 2.95
CA ALA A 3 12.46 1.20 1.66
C ALA A 3 11.41 0.10 1.50
N GLY A 4 11.19 -0.39 0.27
CA GLY A 4 10.26 -1.47 -0.02
C GLY A 4 8.92 -1.04 -0.62
N GLY A 5 8.56 0.25 -0.59
CA GLY A 5 7.37 0.78 -1.26
C GLY A 5 6.10 0.00 -0.94
N MET A 6 5.33 -0.39 -1.96
CA MET A 6 4.07 -1.14 -1.80
C MET A 6 4.22 -2.50 -1.11
N MET A 7 5.38 -3.13 -1.16
CA MET A 7 5.63 -4.37 -0.39
C MET A 7 5.66 -4.08 1.11
N HIS A 8 6.11 -2.89 1.51
CA HIS A 8 6.13 -2.49 2.90
C HIS A 8 4.75 -2.00 3.39
N PHE A 9 4.04 -1.19 2.59
CA PHE A 9 2.80 -0.52 3.01
C PHE A 9 1.53 -1.25 2.57
N GLY A 10 1.53 -1.86 1.40
CA GLY A 10 0.34 -2.45 0.80
C GLY A 10 0.15 -3.93 1.09
N ILE A 11 1.20 -4.65 1.49
CA ILE A 11 1.14 -6.06 1.88
C ILE A 11 1.24 -6.14 3.40
N PRO A 12 0.23 -6.65 4.11
CA PRO A 12 0.29 -6.78 5.57
C PRO A 12 1.45 -7.67 6.05
N ALA A 13 2.04 -7.34 7.19
CA ALA A 13 3.21 -8.03 7.75
C ALA A 13 2.98 -9.53 7.99
N TYR A 14 1.73 -9.96 8.22
CA TYR A 14 1.42 -11.40 8.36
C TYR A 14 1.46 -12.18 7.05
N ARG A 15 1.51 -11.50 5.88
CA ARG A 15 1.70 -12.12 4.55
C ARG A 15 3.13 -12.00 4.04
N LEU A 16 3.77 -10.89 4.33
CA LEU A 16 5.16 -10.62 4.01
C LEU A 16 5.87 -10.13 5.28
N PRO A 17 6.55 -11.01 6.01
CA PRO A 17 7.31 -10.63 7.19
C PRO A 17 8.32 -9.54 6.86
N ARG A 18 8.41 -8.52 7.71
CA ARG A 18 9.31 -7.39 7.46
C ARG A 18 10.78 -7.80 7.44
N ALA A 19 11.14 -8.82 8.22
CA ALA A 19 12.50 -9.35 8.21
C ALA A 19 12.93 -9.89 6.83
N ASP A 20 12.02 -10.51 6.07
CA ASP A 20 12.30 -11.02 4.73
C ASP A 20 12.50 -9.87 3.74
N LEU A 21 11.61 -8.85 3.80
CA LEU A 21 11.73 -7.66 2.98
C LEU A 21 13.04 -6.88 3.28
N ASP A 22 13.36 -6.72 4.55
CA ASP A 22 14.60 -6.05 4.98
C ASP A 22 15.85 -6.83 4.55
N ALA A 23 15.78 -8.17 4.53
CA ALA A 23 16.87 -9.00 4.03
C ALA A 23 17.09 -8.80 2.53
N ASP A 24 16.01 -8.70 1.74
CA ASP A 24 16.12 -8.45 0.30
C ASP A 24 16.65 -7.04 0.01
N ILE A 25 16.22 -6.04 0.77
CA ILE A 25 16.75 -4.67 0.66
C ILE A 25 18.25 -4.65 0.96
N ARG A 26 18.69 -5.30 2.04
CA ARG A 26 20.12 -5.40 2.36
C ARG A 26 20.94 -6.07 1.27
N ARG A 27 20.43 -7.12 0.64
CA ARG A 27 21.12 -7.75 -0.51
C ARG A 27 21.34 -6.78 -1.65
N ILE A 28 20.36 -5.91 -1.93
CA ILE A 28 20.47 -4.89 -2.96
C ILE A 28 21.54 -3.86 -2.57
N GLU A 29 21.59 -3.43 -1.31
CA GLU A 29 22.61 -2.51 -0.81
C GLU A 29 24.01 -3.15 -0.85
N GLU A 30 24.14 -4.44 -0.49
CA GLU A 30 25.40 -5.19 -0.57
C GLU A 30 25.93 -5.34 -2.00
N MET A 31 25.07 -5.23 -3.01
CA MET A 31 25.45 -5.18 -4.42
C MET A 31 26.03 -3.80 -4.83
N GLY A 32 26.11 -2.84 -3.90
CA GLY A 32 26.63 -1.50 -4.12
C GLY A 32 25.57 -0.46 -4.47
N VAL A 33 24.29 -0.80 -4.40
CA VAL A 33 23.19 0.15 -4.61
C VAL A 33 23.04 1.06 -3.40
N ARG A 34 23.09 2.37 -3.62
CA ARG A 34 22.85 3.36 -2.57
C ARG A 34 21.37 3.76 -2.56
N ILE A 35 20.66 3.46 -1.48
CA ILE A 35 19.27 3.85 -1.28
C ILE A 35 19.22 5.17 -0.51
N VAL A 36 18.64 6.21 -1.11
CA VAL A 36 18.44 7.52 -0.46
C VAL A 36 16.98 7.67 -0.09
N LEU A 37 16.69 7.70 1.20
CA LEU A 37 15.33 7.86 1.73
C LEU A 37 15.03 9.34 2.02
N ASN A 38 13.72 9.67 2.09
CA ASN A 38 13.22 11.01 2.38
C ASN A 38 13.72 12.10 1.41
N HIS A 39 14.11 11.68 0.20
CA HIS A 39 14.51 12.56 -0.89
C HIS A 39 13.42 12.57 -1.96
N LYS A 40 12.77 13.72 -2.15
CA LYS A 40 11.72 13.90 -3.15
C LYS A 40 12.37 14.50 -4.41
N VAL A 41 12.32 13.78 -5.50
CA VAL A 41 12.74 14.26 -6.81
C VAL A 41 11.56 15.04 -7.44
N GLU A 42 11.74 16.34 -7.65
CA GLU A 42 10.73 17.20 -8.29
C GLU A 42 11.04 17.43 -9.77
N ASP A 43 12.32 17.49 -10.12
CA ASP A 43 12.80 17.60 -11.49
C ASP A 43 13.84 16.52 -11.75
N LEU A 44 13.49 15.55 -12.59
CA LEU A 44 14.37 14.40 -12.90
C LEU A 44 15.59 14.80 -13.71
N LEU A 45 15.46 15.80 -14.58
CA LEU A 45 16.59 16.25 -15.42
C LEU A 45 17.62 16.98 -14.57
N ALA A 46 17.15 17.88 -13.71
CA ALA A 46 18.03 18.58 -12.78
C ALA A 46 18.73 17.62 -11.82
N GLU A 47 18.01 16.61 -11.31
CA GLU A 47 18.57 15.59 -10.43
C GLU A 47 19.64 14.75 -11.14
N LYS A 48 19.39 14.38 -12.40
CA LYS A 48 20.35 13.65 -13.24
C LYS A 48 21.63 14.44 -13.45
N GLU A 49 21.51 15.72 -13.79
CA GLU A 49 22.65 16.60 -14.02
C GLU A 49 23.46 16.84 -12.75
N GLN A 50 22.82 17.16 -11.63
CA GLN A 50 23.47 17.40 -10.34
C GLN A 50 24.14 16.14 -9.78
N GLY A 51 23.54 14.97 -9.99
CA GLY A 51 24.08 13.69 -9.56
C GLY A 51 25.11 13.08 -10.50
N GLU A 52 25.38 13.72 -11.64
CA GLU A 52 26.31 13.21 -12.68
C GLU A 52 25.95 11.79 -13.16
N PHE A 53 24.63 11.49 -13.25
CA PHE A 53 24.16 10.18 -13.66
C PHE A 53 24.14 10.06 -15.20
N ASP A 54 24.64 8.96 -15.74
CA ASP A 54 24.55 8.64 -17.16
C ASP A 54 23.11 8.41 -17.63
N ALA A 55 22.30 7.78 -16.79
CA ALA A 55 20.91 7.46 -17.09
C ALA A 55 20.03 7.56 -15.83
N ALA A 56 18.73 7.75 -16.03
CA ALA A 56 17.73 7.71 -14.98
C ALA A 56 16.60 6.73 -15.35
N PHE A 57 16.23 5.87 -14.40
CA PHE A 57 15.11 4.95 -14.55
C PHE A 57 13.96 5.38 -13.64
N VAL A 58 12.79 5.65 -14.23
CA VAL A 58 11.61 6.08 -13.48
C VAL A 58 10.81 4.89 -13.02
N ALA A 59 10.83 4.61 -11.72
CA ALA A 59 10.13 3.48 -11.08
C ALA A 59 9.36 3.92 -9.84
N VAL A 60 8.57 5.00 -9.98
CA VAL A 60 7.87 5.67 -8.85
C VAL A 60 6.67 4.88 -8.28
N GLY A 61 6.28 3.79 -8.91
CA GLY A 61 5.16 2.96 -8.50
C GLY A 61 3.79 3.61 -8.70
N ALA A 62 2.77 3.04 -8.09
CA ALA A 62 1.37 3.48 -8.18
C ALA A 62 0.77 3.62 -6.78
N HIS A 63 1.05 4.74 -6.12
CA HIS A 63 0.58 5.02 -4.76
C HIS A 63 -0.81 5.67 -4.70
N LEU A 64 -1.32 6.14 -5.85
CA LEU A 64 -2.64 6.76 -5.92
C LEU A 64 -3.69 5.72 -6.26
N SER A 65 -4.67 5.59 -5.40
CA SER A 65 -5.81 4.72 -5.64
C SER A 65 -6.74 5.30 -6.70
N LYS A 66 -7.26 4.43 -7.54
CA LYS A 66 -8.31 4.80 -8.48
C LYS A 66 -9.60 5.04 -7.70
N ARG A 67 -10.09 6.27 -7.66
CA ARG A 67 -11.39 6.58 -7.06
C ARG A 67 -12.51 5.97 -7.89
N ILE A 68 -13.45 5.36 -7.20
CA ILE A 68 -14.71 4.87 -7.77
C ILE A 68 -15.82 5.67 -7.11
N ASP A 69 -16.71 6.24 -7.91
CA ASP A 69 -17.90 6.89 -7.38
C ASP A 69 -18.93 5.81 -7.01
N ILE A 70 -19.06 5.60 -5.71
CA ILE A 70 -20.04 4.67 -5.16
C ILE A 70 -21.05 5.49 -4.37
N PRO A 71 -22.36 5.41 -4.67
CA PRO A 71 -23.38 6.09 -3.91
C PRO A 71 -23.55 5.44 -2.55
N ALA A 72 -22.70 5.81 -1.61
CA ALA A 72 -22.70 5.31 -0.23
C ALA A 72 -23.14 6.42 0.74
N ARG A 73 -24.33 7.01 0.49
CA ARG A 73 -24.83 8.18 1.21
C ARG A 73 -24.96 7.96 2.72
N ASP A 74 -25.26 6.74 3.14
CA ASP A 74 -25.47 6.37 4.54
C ASP A 74 -24.24 5.69 5.20
N ALA A 75 -23.11 5.63 4.46
CA ALA A 75 -21.89 5.12 5.04
C ALA A 75 -21.30 6.13 6.03
N GLY A 76 -21.07 5.73 7.26
CA GLY A 76 -20.49 6.59 8.28
C GLY A 76 -19.07 7.02 7.97
N LYS A 77 -18.32 6.24 7.19
CA LYS A 77 -16.95 6.55 6.74
C LYS A 77 -16.60 5.76 5.48
N MET A 78 -16.00 6.43 4.53
CA MET A 78 -15.40 5.81 3.35
C MET A 78 -13.87 5.91 3.46
N LEU A 79 -13.19 4.77 3.30
CA LEU A 79 -11.74 4.67 3.36
C LEU A 79 -11.21 4.14 2.03
N ASP A 80 -10.08 4.69 1.60
CA ASP A 80 -9.27 4.10 0.56
C ASP A 80 -8.50 2.90 1.10
N ALA A 81 -8.55 1.76 0.42
CA ALA A 81 -7.97 0.52 0.93
C ALA A 81 -6.44 0.55 1.03
N VAL A 82 -5.75 1.23 0.11
CA VAL A 82 -4.28 1.33 0.15
C VAL A 82 -3.87 2.22 1.32
N SER A 83 -4.51 3.38 1.47
CA SER A 83 -4.29 4.30 2.60
C SER A 83 -4.61 3.62 3.93
N PHE A 84 -5.71 2.87 3.99
CA PHE A 84 -6.08 2.09 5.17
C PHE A 84 -5.00 1.08 5.58
N LEU A 85 -4.49 0.30 4.63
CA LEU A 85 -3.43 -0.68 4.91
C LEU A 85 -2.14 0.02 5.36
N GLN A 86 -1.80 1.15 4.75
CA GLN A 86 -0.64 1.96 5.12
C GLN A 86 -0.76 2.54 6.53
N GLU A 87 -1.92 3.09 6.90
CA GLU A 87 -2.19 3.62 8.23
C GLU A 87 -2.05 2.52 9.30
N VAL A 88 -2.58 1.33 9.02
CA VAL A 88 -2.46 0.18 9.94
C VAL A 88 -1.00 -0.23 10.11
N GLU A 89 -0.25 -0.30 9.03
CA GLU A 89 1.17 -0.70 9.07
C GLU A 89 2.05 0.33 9.82
N THR A 90 1.69 1.60 9.74
CA THR A 90 2.38 2.68 10.49
C THR A 90 1.93 2.81 11.94
N GLY A 91 1.03 1.96 12.41
CA GLY A 91 0.51 1.97 13.79
C GLY A 91 -0.56 3.02 14.05
N VAL A 92 -1.07 3.68 13.01
CA VAL A 92 -2.14 4.69 13.10
C VAL A 92 -3.44 4.11 12.55
N ALA A 93 -3.84 2.96 13.07
CA ALA A 93 -5.04 2.28 12.59
C ALA A 93 -6.31 3.13 12.83
N PRO A 94 -7.14 3.34 11.80
CA PRO A 94 -8.39 4.07 11.97
C PRO A 94 -9.38 3.24 12.79
N LYS A 95 -10.21 3.91 13.59
CA LYS A 95 -11.35 3.25 14.22
C LYS A 95 -12.35 2.83 13.15
N LEU A 96 -12.62 1.54 13.08
CA LEU A 96 -13.61 0.95 12.19
C LEU A 96 -14.96 0.81 12.91
N GLY A 97 -16.04 0.77 12.13
CA GLY A 97 -17.34 0.35 12.62
C GLY A 97 -17.43 -1.17 12.82
N ARG A 98 -18.53 -1.63 13.41
CA ARG A 98 -18.78 -3.05 13.62
C ARG A 98 -18.89 -3.83 12.30
N ARG A 99 -19.47 -3.21 11.26
CA ARG A 99 -19.65 -3.81 9.94
C ARG A 99 -18.85 -3.00 8.91
N VAL A 100 -17.99 -3.68 8.16
CA VAL A 100 -17.13 -3.09 7.15
C VAL A 100 -17.43 -3.74 5.81
N ALA A 101 -17.85 -2.95 4.84
CA ALA A 101 -18.03 -3.38 3.46
C ALA A 101 -16.79 -3.01 2.64
N ILE A 102 -16.22 -3.96 1.93
CA ILE A 102 -15.05 -3.79 1.08
C ILE A 102 -15.48 -3.97 -0.37
N TYR A 103 -15.40 -2.91 -1.15
CA TYR A 103 -15.74 -2.96 -2.57
C TYR A 103 -14.51 -3.30 -3.41
N GLY A 104 -14.49 -4.51 -3.97
CA GLY A 104 -13.41 -5.04 -4.79
C GLY A 104 -13.17 -6.52 -4.55
N GLY A 105 -12.47 -7.19 -5.48
CA GLY A 105 -12.18 -8.63 -5.40
C GLY A 105 -10.71 -8.97 -5.62
N GLY A 106 -9.83 -7.96 -5.67
CA GLY A 106 -8.38 -8.16 -5.80
C GLY A 106 -7.69 -8.39 -4.46
N ASN A 107 -6.38 -8.63 -4.51
CA ASN A 107 -5.56 -8.90 -3.32
C ASN A 107 -5.69 -7.81 -2.25
N THR A 108 -5.71 -6.53 -2.65
CA THR A 108 -5.88 -5.40 -1.73
C THR A 108 -7.20 -5.48 -0.96
N ALA A 109 -8.30 -5.86 -1.63
CA ALA A 109 -9.60 -6.02 -0.98
C ALA A 109 -9.60 -7.18 0.03
N MET A 110 -8.96 -8.30 -0.32
CA MET A 110 -8.80 -9.45 0.57
C MET A 110 -7.96 -9.09 1.80
N ASP A 111 -6.90 -8.34 1.61
CA ASP A 111 -6.05 -7.89 2.71
C ASP A 111 -6.77 -6.88 3.60
N ALA A 112 -7.48 -5.91 3.01
CA ALA A 112 -8.29 -4.95 3.76
C ALA A 112 -9.36 -5.65 4.62
N ALA A 113 -10.04 -6.67 4.07
CA ALA A 113 -11.03 -7.44 4.81
C ALA A 113 -10.41 -8.18 6.01
N ARG A 114 -9.28 -8.84 5.79
CA ARG A 114 -8.56 -9.56 6.86
C ARG A 114 -8.04 -8.61 7.94
N VAL A 115 -7.52 -7.46 7.53
CA VAL A 115 -7.04 -6.44 8.47
C VAL A 115 -8.22 -5.85 9.24
N ALA A 116 -9.34 -5.53 8.60
CA ALA A 116 -10.54 -5.05 9.28
C ALA A 116 -11.02 -6.03 10.36
N LYS A 117 -11.02 -7.33 10.06
CA LYS A 117 -11.34 -8.37 11.06
C LYS A 117 -10.37 -8.39 12.23
N ARG A 118 -9.06 -8.24 11.97
CA ARG A 118 -8.04 -8.19 13.02
C ARG A 118 -8.14 -6.94 13.89
N LEU A 119 -8.64 -5.85 13.34
CA LEU A 119 -8.92 -4.61 14.08
C LEU A 119 -10.24 -4.64 14.86
N GLY A 120 -10.94 -5.76 14.86
CA GLY A 120 -12.12 -5.98 15.68
C GLY A 120 -13.48 -5.74 15.01
N ALA A 121 -13.53 -5.63 13.67
CA ALA A 121 -14.80 -5.58 12.98
C ALA A 121 -15.58 -6.89 13.19
N ASP A 122 -16.87 -6.78 13.59
CA ASP A 122 -17.76 -7.94 13.76
C ASP A 122 -18.00 -8.66 12.43
N GLU A 123 -18.11 -7.87 11.36
CA GLU A 123 -18.33 -8.36 10.00
C GLU A 123 -17.45 -7.60 9.02
N ALA A 124 -16.79 -8.32 8.10
CA ALA A 124 -16.11 -7.77 6.93
C ALA A 124 -16.68 -8.44 5.68
N LEU A 125 -17.46 -7.69 4.91
CA LEU A 125 -18.15 -8.14 3.73
C LEU A 125 -17.42 -7.67 2.47
N ILE A 126 -17.04 -8.62 1.59
CA ILE A 126 -16.46 -8.30 0.30
C ILE A 126 -17.59 -8.23 -0.73
N ILE A 127 -17.68 -7.10 -1.41
CA ILE A 127 -18.62 -6.85 -2.50
C ILE A 127 -17.86 -6.82 -3.81
N TYR A 128 -18.14 -7.78 -4.69
CA TYR A 128 -17.45 -7.92 -5.95
C TYR A 128 -18.45 -8.04 -7.10
N ARG A 129 -18.19 -7.32 -8.21
CA ARG A 129 -19.10 -7.26 -9.34
C ARG A 129 -19.11 -8.51 -10.23
N ARG A 130 -18.10 -9.37 -10.13
CA ARG A 130 -17.98 -10.62 -10.88
C ARG A 130 -18.44 -11.78 -10.01
N ASP A 131 -18.90 -12.85 -10.63
CA ASP A 131 -19.20 -14.11 -9.96
C ASP A 131 -17.93 -14.95 -9.74
N ARG A 132 -18.11 -16.20 -9.30
CA ARG A 132 -16.99 -17.12 -9.04
C ARG A 132 -16.37 -17.70 -10.29
N GLU A 133 -17.03 -17.57 -11.44
CA GLU A 133 -16.66 -18.21 -12.70
C GLU A 133 -15.86 -17.26 -13.60
N HIS A 134 -15.79 -15.96 -13.25
CA HIS A 134 -15.12 -14.90 -14.04
C HIS A 134 -14.12 -14.08 -13.19
#